data_7bea88f5f4a4aeef027eae543d355352
#
_entry.id   7bea88f5f4a4aeef027eae543d355352
#
_cell.length_a   1.000
_cell.length_b   1.000
_cell.length_c   1.000
_cell.angle_alpha   90.00
_cell.angle_beta   90.00
_cell.angle_gamma   90.00
#
_symmetry.space_group_name_H-M   'P 1'
#
loop_
_entity.id
_entity.type
_entity.pdbx_description
1 polymer ?
#
loop_
_entity_poly.entity_id
_entity_poly.type
_entity_poly.pdbx_seq_one_letter_code
_entity_poly.pdbx_strand_id
1 'polypeptide(L)'
;MKLAERIPGLLRERTFRSYWTGQTVSLVGSEISLIAIPLAAVLVLGADAAEMGWLKAAELLPTLLLNLPLGAWADRQARRRRAMIAADLARAALLVTLPVAYLLDVLTLGQLYATAFAIGALTVLFDVCNNTLFVALVPPERYVQANSLVSGSRSMSWLAGPGAGGLLVQILTAPFALLADAFTYLVSAHFLARIEPVEPVPEPVGKGHFTAGLRWVVKEPSMRALFAWSGTIQFFNYMFHTLFVLYVTVELGLGAGVLGAILSAGAVGGLIGAACSGRIVRRFGIGPSILCGSVGFTLPLVLVPLADGPLPLIVATLFVAEFLSCVGVMVIDIASASLQMVLIPQAIRSRVMGAFRTLNHGFRPLGALLGGFLGSAIGLRPTLWIGTAGAVLAVLWLLPSPVPGTRELPEPAAQDSVPV
;
A
#
# COMPACT_ATOMS: atom_id res chain seq x y z
N MET A 1 -33.05 -15.12 17.54
CA MET A 1 -32.32 -14.51 18.67
C MET A 1 -30.81 -14.82 18.69
N LYS A 2 -30.31 -15.85 18.02
CA LYS A 2 -28.86 -16.26 18.08
C LYS A 2 -27.88 -15.56 17.13
N LEU A 3 -28.32 -14.79 16.12
CA LEU A 3 -27.42 -14.07 15.23
C LEU A 3 -26.87 -12.76 15.84
N ALA A 4 -27.67 -12.10 16.69
CA ALA A 4 -27.28 -10.83 17.32
C ALA A 4 -26.13 -10.98 18.35
N GLU A 5 -25.95 -12.16 18.93
CA GLU A 5 -24.87 -12.43 19.91
C GLU A 5 -23.49 -12.62 19.26
N ARG A 6 -23.44 -12.91 17.95
CA ARG A 6 -22.17 -13.09 17.19
C ARG A 6 -21.57 -11.79 16.65
N ILE A 7 -22.32 -10.68 16.70
CA ILE A 7 -21.81 -9.39 16.22
C ILE A 7 -20.89 -8.80 17.29
N PRO A 8 -19.62 -8.46 16.94
CA PRO A 8 -18.70 -7.81 17.86
C PRO A 8 -19.34 -6.59 18.52
N GLY A 9 -19.15 -6.40 19.83
CA GLY A 9 -19.82 -5.37 20.61
C GLY A 9 -19.69 -3.96 20.05
N LEU A 10 -18.54 -3.64 19.44
CA LEU A 10 -18.29 -2.36 18.75
C LEU A 10 -19.21 -2.10 17.55
N LEU A 11 -19.58 -3.13 16.79
CA LEU A 11 -20.48 -2.97 15.64
C LEU A 11 -21.95 -2.74 16.06
N ARG A 12 -22.28 -2.89 17.34
CA ARG A 12 -23.58 -2.51 17.89
C ARG A 12 -23.68 -1.01 18.14
N GLU A 13 -22.54 -0.33 18.32
CA GLU A 13 -22.48 1.12 18.47
C GLU A 13 -22.68 1.79 17.11
N ARG A 14 -23.72 2.61 17.00
CA ARG A 14 -24.10 3.26 15.72
C ARG A 14 -22.98 4.07 15.11
N THR A 15 -22.23 4.79 15.93
CA THR A 15 -21.13 5.66 15.50
C THR A 15 -19.99 4.86 14.89
N PHE A 16 -19.49 3.83 15.61
CA PHE A 16 -18.42 2.98 15.11
C PHE A 16 -18.84 2.16 13.88
N ARG A 17 -20.06 1.62 13.88
CA ARG A 17 -20.61 0.89 12.74
C ARG A 17 -20.67 1.75 11.48
N SER A 18 -21.15 3.00 11.58
CA SER A 18 -21.17 3.93 10.45
C SER A 18 -19.77 4.21 9.94
N TYR A 19 -18.83 4.54 10.83
CA TYR A 19 -17.42 4.73 10.49
C TYR A 19 -16.86 3.51 9.78
N TRP A 20 -16.97 2.33 10.38
CA TRP A 20 -16.41 1.08 9.85
C TRP A 20 -17.02 0.69 8.50
N THR A 21 -18.34 0.86 8.32
CA THR A 21 -19.01 0.57 7.04
C THR A 21 -18.51 1.50 5.93
N GLY A 22 -18.47 2.81 6.19
CA GLY A 22 -17.94 3.79 5.22
C GLY A 22 -16.51 3.47 4.81
N GLN A 23 -15.63 3.20 5.79
CA GLN A 23 -14.24 2.81 5.55
C GLN A 23 -14.12 1.52 4.74
N THR A 24 -14.88 0.49 5.10
CA THR A 24 -14.82 -0.82 4.41
C THR A 24 -15.24 -0.71 2.95
N VAL A 25 -16.32 0.02 2.68
CA VAL A 25 -16.80 0.23 1.31
C VAL A 25 -15.78 1.02 0.49
N SER A 26 -15.22 2.09 1.04
CA SER A 26 -14.20 2.91 0.37
C SER A 26 -12.91 2.12 0.09
N LEU A 27 -12.49 1.25 0.99
CA LEU A 27 -11.32 0.38 0.76
C LEU A 27 -11.51 -0.53 -0.46
N VAL A 28 -12.69 -1.11 -0.64
CA VAL A 28 -12.97 -1.96 -1.83
C VAL A 28 -12.93 -1.13 -3.11
N GLY A 29 -13.52 0.06 -3.11
CA GLY A 29 -13.50 0.95 -4.27
C GLY A 29 -12.09 1.37 -4.67
N SER A 30 -11.26 1.74 -3.71
CA SER A 30 -9.87 2.13 -3.96
C SER A 30 -9.03 1.02 -4.60
N GLU A 31 -9.28 -0.24 -4.25
CA GLU A 31 -8.63 -1.37 -4.92
C GLU A 31 -9.10 -1.54 -6.39
N ILE A 32 -10.35 -1.17 -6.71
CA ILE A 32 -10.83 -1.13 -8.10
C ILE A 32 -10.07 -0.06 -8.89
N SER A 33 -9.95 1.15 -8.35
CA SER A 33 -9.24 2.26 -9.00
C SER A 33 -7.75 1.98 -9.18
N LEU A 34 -7.13 1.24 -8.27
CA LEU A 34 -5.72 0.83 -8.35
C LEU A 34 -5.42 0.04 -9.64
N ILE A 35 -6.41 -0.67 -10.17
CA ILE A 35 -6.31 -1.45 -11.42
C ILE A 35 -6.91 -0.66 -12.59
N ALA A 36 -8.04 0.00 -12.39
CA ALA A 36 -8.77 0.66 -13.46
C ALA A 36 -8.02 1.88 -14.03
N ILE A 37 -7.30 2.66 -13.20
CA ILE A 37 -6.54 3.83 -13.68
C ILE A 37 -5.39 3.41 -14.61
N PRO A 38 -4.48 2.47 -14.23
CA PRO A 38 -3.47 1.95 -15.14
C PRO A 38 -4.05 1.32 -16.41
N LEU A 39 -5.13 0.55 -16.29
CA LEU A 39 -5.80 -0.06 -17.45
C LEU A 39 -6.45 0.99 -18.36
N ALA A 40 -6.98 2.09 -17.83
CA ALA A 40 -7.46 3.20 -18.65
C ALA A 40 -6.32 3.84 -19.44
N ALA A 41 -5.15 4.05 -18.83
CA ALA A 41 -3.98 4.54 -19.53
C ALA A 41 -3.54 3.61 -20.66
N VAL A 42 -3.45 2.31 -20.40
CA VAL A 42 -2.95 1.33 -21.39
C VAL A 42 -3.99 1.02 -22.46
N LEU A 43 -5.22 0.64 -22.08
CA LEU A 43 -6.22 0.10 -23.00
C LEU A 43 -6.99 1.18 -23.78
N VAL A 44 -7.14 2.38 -23.21
CA VAL A 44 -7.90 3.46 -23.83
C VAL A 44 -6.99 4.48 -24.51
N LEU A 45 -5.89 4.85 -23.84
CA LEU A 45 -4.99 5.90 -24.33
C LEU A 45 -3.71 5.33 -24.99
N GLY A 46 -3.48 4.03 -24.93
CA GLY A 46 -2.31 3.39 -25.53
C GLY A 46 -1.01 3.80 -24.88
N ALA A 47 -1.03 4.08 -23.55
CA ALA A 47 0.12 4.55 -22.80
C ALA A 47 1.32 3.61 -22.93
N ASP A 48 2.48 4.20 -23.18
CA ASP A 48 3.76 3.51 -23.21
C ASP A 48 4.37 3.31 -21.83
N ALA A 49 5.54 2.69 -21.75
CA ALA A 49 6.21 2.41 -20.49
C ALA A 49 6.62 3.67 -19.72
N ALA A 50 7.11 4.73 -20.41
CA ALA A 50 7.48 5.98 -19.76
C ALA A 50 6.25 6.70 -19.21
N GLU A 51 5.16 6.70 -19.95
CA GLU A 51 3.87 7.27 -19.55
C GLU A 51 3.28 6.55 -18.33
N MET A 52 3.41 5.21 -18.26
CA MET A 52 3.07 4.45 -17.06
C MET A 52 3.96 4.80 -15.87
N GLY A 53 5.24 5.07 -16.10
CA GLY A 53 6.17 5.58 -15.09
C GLY A 53 5.72 6.91 -14.48
N TRP A 54 5.33 7.86 -15.33
CA TRP A 54 4.79 9.14 -14.91
C TRP A 54 3.46 9.01 -14.17
N LEU A 55 2.56 8.16 -14.64
CA LEU A 55 1.28 7.89 -13.97
C LEU A 55 1.49 7.37 -12.54
N LYS A 56 2.36 6.36 -12.40
CA LYS A 56 2.66 5.78 -11.09
C LYS A 56 3.40 6.77 -10.18
N ALA A 57 4.29 7.58 -10.72
CA ALA A 57 4.94 8.64 -9.96
C ALA A 57 3.93 9.70 -9.49
N ALA A 58 2.99 10.12 -10.35
CA ALA A 58 1.94 11.06 -9.99
C ALA A 58 1.05 10.53 -8.84
N GLU A 59 0.74 9.25 -8.82
CA GLU A 59 -0.01 8.59 -7.74
C GLU A 59 0.76 8.59 -6.40
N LEU A 60 2.09 8.38 -6.45
CA LEU A 60 2.94 8.18 -5.26
C LEU A 60 3.50 9.47 -4.67
N LEU A 61 3.77 10.48 -5.50
CA LEU A 61 4.38 11.75 -5.10
C LEU A 61 3.62 12.48 -3.99
N PRO A 62 2.28 12.52 -3.97
CA PRO A 62 1.54 13.17 -2.88
C PRO A 62 1.89 12.61 -1.49
N THR A 63 2.06 11.30 -1.38
CA THR A 63 2.43 10.67 -0.11
C THR A 63 3.80 11.15 0.38
N LEU A 64 4.76 11.30 -0.54
CA LEU A 64 6.10 11.80 -0.20
C LEU A 64 6.09 13.29 0.17
N LEU A 65 5.38 14.10 -0.61
CA LEU A 65 5.43 15.56 -0.50
C LEU A 65 4.51 16.11 0.57
N LEU A 66 3.31 15.50 0.72
CA LEU A 66 2.23 16.09 1.48
C LEU A 66 1.98 15.43 2.84
N ASN A 67 2.53 14.23 3.11
CA ASN A 67 2.26 13.53 4.37
C ASN A 67 2.65 14.35 5.61
N LEU A 68 3.84 14.96 5.60
CA LEU A 68 4.30 15.80 6.72
C LEU A 68 3.52 17.12 6.83
N PRO A 69 3.36 17.95 5.76
CA PRO A 69 2.64 19.20 5.88
C PRO A 69 1.13 19.01 6.16
N LEU A 70 0.49 18.00 5.56
CA LEU A 70 -0.91 17.70 5.86
C LEU A 70 -1.09 17.12 7.26
N GLY A 71 -0.10 16.37 7.78
CA GLY A 71 -0.06 15.93 9.17
C GLY A 71 -0.10 17.12 10.13
N ALA A 72 0.84 18.03 9.97
CA ALA A 72 0.93 19.23 10.78
C ALA A 72 -0.30 20.15 10.63
N TRP A 73 -0.93 20.17 9.46
CA TRP A 73 -2.18 20.89 9.24
C TRP A 73 -3.36 20.22 9.95
N ALA A 74 -3.51 18.91 9.83
CA ALA A 74 -4.61 18.16 10.44
C ALA A 74 -4.57 18.21 11.98
N ASP A 75 -3.38 18.26 12.57
CA ASP A 75 -3.21 18.43 14.03
C ASP A 75 -3.79 19.74 14.54
N ARG A 76 -3.78 20.78 13.68
CA ARG A 76 -4.33 22.12 13.99
C ARG A 76 -5.82 22.26 13.68
N GLN A 77 -6.44 21.27 13.04
CA GLN A 77 -7.84 21.32 12.65
C GLN A 77 -8.75 20.72 13.72
N ALA A 78 -9.77 21.50 14.10
CA ALA A 78 -10.84 21.03 14.98
C ALA A 78 -11.98 20.32 14.25
N ARG A 79 -11.96 20.24 12.91
CA ARG A 79 -13.07 19.73 12.09
C ARG A 79 -12.60 18.67 11.10
N ARG A 80 -11.89 17.65 11.61
CA ARG A 80 -11.26 16.58 10.80
C ARG A 80 -12.28 15.77 10.02
N ARG A 81 -13.44 15.46 10.62
CA ARG A 81 -14.55 14.79 9.93
C ARG A 81 -14.99 15.53 8.67
N ARG A 82 -15.11 16.87 8.74
CA ARG A 82 -15.50 17.66 7.56
C ARG A 82 -14.43 17.62 6.46
N ALA A 83 -13.16 17.62 6.83
CA ALA A 83 -12.06 17.48 5.89
C ALA A 83 -12.10 16.10 5.19
N MET A 84 -12.40 15.03 5.92
CA MET A 84 -12.57 13.68 5.34
C MET A 84 -13.74 13.62 4.37
N ILE A 85 -14.91 14.19 4.73
CA ILE A 85 -16.08 14.25 3.84
C ILE A 85 -15.76 15.05 2.57
N ALA A 86 -15.10 16.20 2.71
CA ALA A 86 -14.69 17.01 1.56
C ALA A 86 -13.71 16.27 0.66
N ALA A 87 -12.76 15.53 1.24
CA ALA A 87 -11.81 14.70 0.49
C ALA A 87 -12.53 13.58 -0.29
N ASP A 88 -13.50 12.87 0.32
CA ASP A 88 -14.28 11.83 -0.35
C ASP A 88 -15.11 12.40 -1.51
N LEU A 89 -15.82 13.52 -1.29
CA LEU A 89 -16.60 14.16 -2.34
C LEU A 89 -15.72 14.67 -3.49
N ALA A 90 -14.55 15.22 -3.18
CA ALA A 90 -13.60 15.67 -4.19
C ALA A 90 -13.03 14.49 -4.99
N ARG A 91 -12.66 13.36 -4.32
CA ARG A 91 -12.20 12.15 -5.00
C ARG A 91 -13.29 11.58 -5.92
N ALA A 92 -14.54 11.50 -5.43
CA ALA A 92 -15.67 11.06 -6.25
C ALA A 92 -15.86 11.95 -7.48
N ALA A 93 -15.84 13.27 -7.30
CA ALA A 93 -15.98 14.22 -8.42
C ALA A 93 -14.83 14.05 -9.44
N LEU A 94 -13.57 13.92 -8.99
CA LEU A 94 -12.41 13.71 -9.86
C LEU A 94 -12.57 12.42 -10.68
N LEU A 95 -12.95 11.29 -10.03
CA LEU A 95 -13.13 10.03 -10.75
C LEU A 95 -14.25 10.10 -11.79
N VAL A 96 -15.34 10.82 -11.53
CA VAL A 96 -16.43 11.01 -12.49
C VAL A 96 -15.98 11.80 -13.72
N THR A 97 -14.99 12.68 -13.61
CA THR A 97 -14.47 13.42 -14.77
C THR A 97 -13.86 12.53 -15.84
N LEU A 98 -13.32 11.36 -15.46
CA LEU A 98 -12.64 10.45 -16.40
C LEU A 98 -13.60 9.77 -17.38
N PRO A 99 -14.70 9.10 -16.96
CA PRO A 99 -15.67 8.54 -17.89
C PRO A 99 -16.42 9.63 -18.67
N VAL A 100 -16.63 10.83 -18.09
CA VAL A 100 -17.23 11.96 -18.83
C VAL A 100 -16.29 12.43 -19.96
N ALA A 101 -15.00 12.59 -19.66
CA ALA A 101 -14.00 12.95 -20.69
C ALA A 101 -13.86 11.85 -21.75
N TYR A 102 -13.95 10.58 -21.36
CA TYR A 102 -13.96 9.46 -22.30
C TYR A 102 -15.15 9.50 -23.25
N LEU A 103 -16.38 9.78 -22.74
CA LEU A 103 -17.58 9.90 -23.56
C LEU A 103 -17.54 11.08 -24.52
N LEU A 104 -16.80 12.13 -24.17
CA LEU A 104 -16.62 13.33 -25.00
C LEU A 104 -15.40 13.23 -25.95
N ASP A 105 -14.71 12.08 -25.97
CA ASP A 105 -13.47 11.84 -26.73
C ASP A 105 -12.35 12.87 -26.45
N VAL A 106 -12.31 13.42 -25.21
CA VAL A 106 -11.30 14.39 -24.75
C VAL A 106 -10.41 13.87 -23.61
N LEU A 107 -10.50 12.57 -23.28
CA LEU A 107 -9.67 11.98 -22.25
C LEU A 107 -8.19 11.99 -22.68
N THR A 108 -7.32 12.48 -21.79
CA THR A 108 -5.87 12.59 -22.05
C THR A 108 -5.06 11.99 -20.89
N LEU A 109 -3.81 11.61 -21.16
CA LEU A 109 -2.86 11.18 -20.13
C LEU A 109 -2.59 12.28 -19.09
N GLY A 110 -2.54 13.55 -19.54
CA GLY A 110 -2.39 14.69 -18.62
C GLY A 110 -3.52 14.77 -17.59
N GLN A 111 -4.76 14.49 -18.01
CA GLN A 111 -5.91 14.41 -17.09
C GLN A 111 -5.75 13.22 -16.13
N LEU A 112 -5.30 12.05 -16.59
CA LEU A 112 -5.06 10.90 -15.72
C LEU A 112 -3.97 11.21 -14.68
N TYR A 113 -2.87 11.84 -15.06
CA TYR A 113 -1.80 12.25 -14.14
C TYR A 113 -2.30 13.24 -13.09
N ALA A 114 -3.02 14.27 -13.51
CA ALA A 114 -3.59 15.28 -12.62
C ALA A 114 -4.59 14.66 -11.64
N THR A 115 -5.45 13.75 -12.13
CA THR A 115 -6.44 13.03 -11.31
C THR A 115 -5.75 12.09 -10.33
N ALA A 116 -4.77 11.30 -10.76
CA ALA A 116 -4.02 10.39 -9.90
C ALA A 116 -3.28 11.16 -8.79
N PHE A 117 -2.64 12.28 -9.12
CA PHE A 117 -1.97 13.14 -8.14
C PHE A 117 -2.97 13.74 -7.14
N ALA A 118 -4.09 14.30 -7.64
CA ALA A 118 -5.10 14.91 -6.79
C ALA A 118 -5.78 13.89 -5.86
N ILE A 119 -6.12 12.70 -6.36
CA ILE A 119 -6.66 11.59 -5.55
C ILE A 119 -5.63 11.17 -4.49
N GLY A 120 -4.35 11.02 -4.87
CA GLY A 120 -3.27 10.72 -3.92
C GLY A 120 -3.16 11.78 -2.82
N ALA A 121 -3.22 13.07 -3.16
CA ALA A 121 -3.17 14.16 -2.19
C ALA A 121 -4.37 14.15 -1.22
N LEU A 122 -5.57 13.93 -1.76
CA LEU A 122 -6.80 13.82 -0.97
C LEU A 122 -6.81 12.56 -0.09
N THR A 123 -6.18 11.47 -0.55
CA THR A 123 -6.02 10.24 0.22
C THR A 123 -5.08 10.46 1.41
N VAL A 124 -3.96 11.16 1.22
CA VAL A 124 -3.07 11.54 2.33
C VAL A 124 -3.81 12.42 3.35
N LEU A 125 -4.59 13.41 2.89
CA LEU A 125 -5.40 14.26 3.76
C LEU A 125 -6.41 13.43 4.56
N PHE A 126 -7.10 12.52 3.88
CA PHE A 126 -8.08 11.63 4.50
C PHE A 126 -7.42 10.73 5.57
N ASP A 127 -6.32 10.06 5.24
CA ASP A 127 -5.62 9.12 6.13
C ASP A 127 -5.10 9.80 7.41
N VAL A 128 -4.54 11.00 7.28
CA VAL A 128 -4.04 11.75 8.44
C VAL A 128 -5.21 12.14 9.37
N CYS A 129 -6.31 12.64 8.81
CA CYS A 129 -7.51 12.96 9.59
C CYS A 129 -8.15 11.71 10.20
N ASN A 130 -8.16 10.60 9.44
CA ASN A 130 -8.73 9.32 9.85
C ASN A 130 -8.02 8.73 11.07
N ASN A 131 -6.68 8.76 11.12
CA ASN A 131 -5.92 8.26 12.26
C ASN A 131 -6.31 8.95 13.57
N THR A 132 -6.53 10.27 13.54
CA THR A 132 -6.92 11.03 14.72
C THR A 132 -8.39 10.83 15.06
N LEU A 133 -9.27 10.75 14.05
CA LEU A 133 -10.69 10.50 14.25
C LEU A 133 -10.93 9.11 14.86
N PHE A 134 -10.18 8.09 14.43
CA PHE A 134 -10.26 6.74 14.98
C PHE A 134 -10.02 6.71 16.49
N VAL A 135 -9.00 7.42 16.96
CA VAL A 135 -8.67 7.53 18.39
C VAL A 135 -9.79 8.23 19.17
N ALA A 136 -10.46 9.21 18.56
CA ALA A 136 -11.59 9.92 19.18
C ALA A 136 -12.88 9.08 19.22
N LEU A 137 -13.05 8.10 18.30
CA LEU A 137 -14.25 7.28 18.20
C LEU A 137 -14.22 6.02 19.04
N VAL A 138 -13.04 5.51 19.39
CA VAL A 138 -12.87 4.20 20.04
C VAL A 138 -12.27 4.39 21.43
N PRO A 139 -12.87 3.84 22.49
CA PRO A 139 -12.26 3.80 23.81
C PRO A 139 -10.96 3.00 23.80
N PRO A 140 -9.91 3.40 24.58
CA PRO A 140 -8.62 2.73 24.60
C PRO A 140 -8.69 1.21 24.83
N GLU A 141 -9.60 0.76 25.69
CA GLU A 141 -9.78 -0.64 26.04
C GLU A 141 -10.24 -1.50 24.85
N ARG A 142 -10.77 -0.86 23.80
CA ARG A 142 -11.31 -1.52 22.61
C ARG A 142 -10.49 -1.31 21.34
N TYR A 143 -9.32 -0.64 21.43
CA TYR A 143 -8.47 -0.40 20.27
C TYR A 143 -8.08 -1.68 19.54
N VAL A 144 -7.75 -2.75 20.26
CA VAL A 144 -7.37 -4.03 19.64
C VAL A 144 -8.52 -4.60 18.81
N GLN A 145 -9.75 -4.57 19.35
CA GLN A 145 -10.95 -5.06 18.66
C GLN A 145 -11.26 -4.20 17.42
N ALA A 146 -11.19 -2.87 17.54
CA ALA A 146 -11.46 -1.95 16.44
C ALA A 146 -10.41 -2.10 15.33
N ASN A 147 -9.13 -2.15 15.68
CA ASN A 147 -8.04 -2.37 14.71
C ASN A 147 -8.17 -3.72 14.00
N SER A 148 -8.59 -4.78 14.71
CA SER A 148 -8.83 -6.08 14.10
C SER A 148 -9.94 -6.04 13.05
N LEU A 149 -11.04 -5.31 13.32
CA LEU A 149 -12.13 -5.12 12.36
C LEU A 149 -11.68 -4.33 11.12
N VAL A 150 -10.96 -3.23 11.31
CA VAL A 150 -10.45 -2.40 10.20
C VAL A 150 -9.41 -3.16 9.38
N SER A 151 -8.50 -3.88 10.04
CA SER A 151 -7.48 -4.70 9.36
C SER A 151 -8.12 -5.87 8.61
N GLY A 152 -9.17 -6.49 9.18
CA GLY A 152 -9.95 -7.52 8.51
C GLY A 152 -10.62 -6.99 7.24
N SER A 153 -11.24 -5.80 7.30
CA SER A 153 -11.82 -5.13 6.12
C SER A 153 -10.76 -4.84 5.06
N ARG A 154 -9.60 -4.33 5.45
CA ARG A 154 -8.48 -4.06 4.53
C ARG A 154 -7.99 -5.34 3.85
N SER A 155 -7.84 -6.43 4.60
CA SER A 155 -7.43 -7.73 4.03
C SER A 155 -8.48 -8.27 3.06
N MET A 156 -9.76 -8.15 3.38
CA MET A 156 -10.84 -8.57 2.49
C MET A 156 -10.92 -7.71 1.23
N SER A 157 -10.71 -6.39 1.34
CA SER A 157 -10.67 -5.48 0.19
C SER A 157 -9.49 -5.81 -0.71
N TRP A 158 -8.32 -6.05 -0.14
CA TRP A 158 -7.13 -6.47 -0.89
C TRP A 158 -7.31 -7.82 -1.59
N LEU A 159 -8.06 -8.76 -0.98
CA LEU A 159 -8.37 -10.05 -1.59
C LEU A 159 -9.37 -9.94 -2.75
N ALA A 160 -10.48 -9.24 -2.53
CA ALA A 160 -11.60 -9.20 -3.47
C ALA A 160 -11.48 -8.05 -4.49
N GLY A 161 -10.83 -6.95 -4.12
CA GLY A 161 -10.79 -5.71 -4.89
C GLY A 161 -10.15 -5.86 -6.27
N PRO A 162 -8.93 -6.43 -6.39
CA PRO A 162 -8.30 -6.60 -7.69
C PRO A 162 -9.11 -7.47 -8.66
N GLY A 163 -9.69 -8.58 -8.17
CA GLY A 163 -10.57 -9.43 -8.96
C GLY A 163 -11.83 -8.70 -9.42
N ALA A 164 -12.49 -7.98 -8.50
CA ALA A 164 -13.66 -7.17 -8.81
C ALA A 164 -13.30 -6.03 -9.79
N GLY A 165 -12.17 -5.35 -9.60
CA GLY A 165 -11.67 -4.31 -10.47
C GLY A 165 -11.41 -4.79 -11.89
N GLY A 166 -10.65 -5.90 -12.04
CA GLY A 166 -10.38 -6.51 -13.33
C GLY A 166 -11.64 -6.97 -14.06
N LEU A 167 -12.60 -7.57 -13.33
CA LEU A 167 -13.89 -7.98 -13.88
C LEU A 167 -14.74 -6.77 -14.31
N LEU A 168 -14.81 -5.73 -13.50
CA LEU A 168 -15.53 -4.50 -13.85
C LEU A 168 -14.93 -3.82 -15.09
N VAL A 169 -13.60 -3.75 -15.18
CA VAL A 169 -12.94 -3.22 -16.38
C VAL A 169 -13.24 -4.06 -17.61
N GLN A 170 -13.29 -5.38 -17.47
CA GLN A 170 -13.59 -6.29 -18.59
C GLN A 170 -15.04 -6.14 -19.08
N ILE A 171 -16.00 -5.87 -18.19
CA ILE A 171 -17.43 -5.76 -18.53
C ILE A 171 -17.79 -4.34 -18.97
N LEU A 172 -17.30 -3.32 -18.24
CA LEU A 172 -17.73 -1.93 -18.38
C LEU A 172 -16.73 -1.02 -19.11
N THR A 173 -15.52 -1.47 -19.37
CA THR A 173 -14.31 -0.70 -19.71
C THR A 173 -13.70 0.05 -18.50
N ALA A 174 -12.40 0.42 -18.61
CA ALA A 174 -11.67 0.99 -17.49
C ALA A 174 -12.22 2.33 -16.99
N PRO A 175 -12.61 3.33 -17.85
CA PRO A 175 -13.18 4.59 -17.36
C PRO A 175 -14.49 4.41 -16.59
N PHE A 176 -15.36 3.49 -17.02
CA PHE A 176 -16.64 3.26 -16.33
C PHE A 176 -16.48 2.45 -15.04
N ALA A 177 -15.49 1.56 -14.95
CA ALA A 177 -15.17 0.85 -13.72
C ALA A 177 -14.83 1.82 -12.56
N LEU A 178 -14.25 2.99 -12.86
CA LEU A 178 -13.95 4.03 -11.88
C LEU A 178 -15.19 4.64 -11.22
N LEU A 179 -16.37 4.55 -11.85
CA LEU A 179 -17.63 4.99 -11.24
C LEU A 179 -17.99 4.16 -10.01
N ALA A 180 -17.57 2.89 -9.97
CA ALA A 180 -17.77 2.07 -8.78
C ALA A 180 -17.02 2.63 -7.57
N ASP A 181 -15.77 3.07 -7.74
CA ASP A 181 -15.01 3.71 -6.66
C ASP A 181 -15.58 5.10 -6.33
N ALA A 182 -15.94 5.91 -7.33
CA ALA A 182 -16.61 7.18 -7.10
C ALA A 182 -17.86 7.01 -6.24
N PHE A 183 -18.66 5.96 -6.50
CA PHE A 183 -19.82 5.63 -5.67
C PHE A 183 -19.43 5.23 -4.25
N THR A 184 -18.33 4.46 -4.08
CA THR A 184 -17.87 4.07 -2.73
C THR A 184 -17.43 5.27 -1.89
N TYR A 185 -16.80 6.29 -2.50
CA TYR A 185 -16.47 7.55 -1.82
C TYR A 185 -17.72 8.34 -1.40
N LEU A 186 -18.77 8.35 -2.23
CA LEU A 186 -20.05 8.97 -1.84
C LEU A 186 -20.70 8.24 -0.66
N VAL A 187 -20.64 6.91 -0.67
CA VAL A 187 -21.12 6.09 0.45
C VAL A 187 -20.32 6.38 1.72
N SER A 188 -18.98 6.44 1.63
CA SER A 188 -18.10 6.80 2.75
C SER A 188 -18.46 8.19 3.32
N ALA A 189 -18.56 9.21 2.45
CA ALA A 189 -18.94 10.57 2.84
C ALA A 189 -20.30 10.61 3.54
N HIS A 190 -21.29 9.84 3.04
CA HIS A 190 -22.60 9.74 3.64
C HIS A 190 -22.57 9.13 5.05
N PHE A 191 -21.82 8.03 5.24
CA PHE A 191 -21.68 7.43 6.56
C PHE A 191 -20.88 8.31 7.52
N LEU A 192 -19.82 8.97 7.07
CA LEU A 192 -19.08 9.96 7.86
C LEU A 192 -19.96 11.15 8.27
N ALA A 193 -20.88 11.60 7.41
CA ALA A 193 -21.82 12.67 7.75
C ALA A 193 -22.80 12.32 8.88
N ARG A 194 -23.05 11.02 9.10
CA ARG A 194 -23.95 10.51 10.16
C ARG A 194 -23.26 10.36 11.53
N ILE A 195 -21.95 10.61 11.62
CA ILE A 195 -21.21 10.48 12.86
C ILE A 195 -21.09 11.86 13.50
N GLU A 196 -21.26 11.93 14.81
CA GLU A 196 -21.01 13.13 15.63
C GLU A 196 -19.88 12.85 16.62
N PRO A 197 -18.61 12.86 16.18
CA PRO A 197 -17.50 12.62 17.07
C PRO A 197 -17.24 13.84 17.97
N VAL A 198 -16.82 13.58 19.20
CA VAL A 198 -16.19 14.60 20.03
C VAL A 198 -14.75 14.72 19.55
N GLU A 199 -14.50 15.68 18.68
CA GLU A 199 -13.15 15.88 18.14
C GLU A 199 -12.25 16.51 19.22
N PRO A 200 -11.03 15.96 19.45
CA PRO A 200 -10.12 16.49 20.44
C PRO A 200 -9.65 17.90 20.05
N VAL A 201 -9.46 18.73 21.07
CA VAL A 201 -8.91 20.09 20.91
C VAL A 201 -7.49 19.97 20.31
N PRO A 202 -7.14 20.80 19.33
CA PRO A 202 -5.81 20.81 18.76
C PRO A 202 -4.74 21.08 19.81
N GLU A 203 -3.78 20.17 19.99
CA GLU A 203 -2.62 20.41 20.83
C GLU A 203 -1.47 20.98 19.98
N PRO A 204 -0.68 21.95 20.53
CA PRO A 204 0.52 22.42 19.86
C PRO A 204 1.51 21.27 19.70
N VAL A 205 1.72 20.80 18.50
CA VAL A 205 2.72 19.76 18.22
C VAL A 205 4.10 20.37 18.39
N GLY A 206 4.87 19.86 19.33
CA GLY A 206 6.28 20.22 19.50
C GLY A 206 7.03 19.94 18.18
N LYS A 207 7.98 20.80 17.80
CA LYS A 207 8.79 20.65 16.59
C LYS A 207 9.51 19.29 16.61
N GLY A 208 8.93 18.31 15.95
CA GLY A 208 9.51 16.96 15.84
C GLY A 208 10.80 17.03 15.02
N HIS A 209 11.92 16.63 15.61
CA HIS A 209 13.19 16.59 14.91
C HIS A 209 13.26 15.33 14.04
N PHE A 210 12.75 15.40 12.79
CA PHE A 210 12.88 14.37 11.76
C PHE A 210 14.35 13.91 11.62
N THR A 211 15.28 14.85 11.67
CA THR A 211 16.72 14.62 11.59
C THR A 211 17.26 13.72 12.71
N ALA A 212 16.68 13.80 13.92
CA ALA A 212 17.08 12.94 15.03
C ALA A 212 16.71 11.46 14.78
N GLY A 213 15.52 11.22 14.23
CA GLY A 213 15.11 9.86 13.82
C GLY A 213 16.01 9.27 12.75
N LEU A 214 16.33 10.06 11.71
CA LEU A 214 17.24 9.65 10.64
C LEU A 214 18.66 9.34 11.16
N ARG A 215 19.21 10.23 12.01
CA ARG A 215 20.54 10.01 12.60
C ARG A 215 20.60 8.71 13.38
N TRP A 216 19.53 8.37 14.09
CA TRP A 216 19.46 7.12 14.85
C TRP A 216 19.42 5.89 13.91
N VAL A 217 18.60 5.93 12.84
CA VAL A 217 18.56 4.85 11.83
C VAL A 217 19.94 4.57 11.22
N VAL A 218 20.71 5.62 10.94
CA VAL A 218 22.06 5.47 10.34
C VAL A 218 23.08 4.93 11.34
N LYS A 219 22.93 5.25 12.64
CA LYS A 219 23.85 4.81 13.70
C LYS A 219 23.66 3.36 14.08
N GLU A 220 22.42 2.87 14.15
CA GLU A 220 22.10 1.50 14.54
C GLU A 220 22.34 0.53 13.38
N PRO A 221 23.30 -0.45 13.49
CA PRO A 221 23.67 -1.30 12.37
C PRO A 221 22.52 -2.13 11.80
N SER A 222 21.64 -2.67 12.64
CA SER A 222 20.49 -3.46 12.22
C SER A 222 19.46 -2.59 11.49
N MET A 223 19.19 -1.38 11.99
CA MET A 223 18.25 -0.46 11.36
C MET A 223 18.77 0.10 10.05
N ARG A 224 20.08 0.39 9.96
CA ARG A 224 20.72 0.82 8.72
C ARG A 224 20.61 -0.25 7.65
N ALA A 225 20.86 -1.52 8.00
CA ALA A 225 20.73 -2.65 7.08
C ALA A 225 19.27 -2.83 6.62
N LEU A 226 18.31 -2.81 7.55
CA LEU A 226 16.88 -2.88 7.24
C LEU A 226 16.42 -1.71 6.36
N PHE A 227 16.96 -0.51 6.58
CA PHE A 227 16.65 0.67 5.78
C PHE A 227 17.18 0.54 4.35
N ALA A 228 18.45 0.17 4.17
CA ALA A 228 19.06 -0.02 2.87
C ALA A 228 18.39 -1.15 2.09
N TRP A 229 18.14 -2.28 2.74
CA TRP A 229 17.41 -3.40 2.17
C TRP A 229 15.98 -3.02 1.74
N SER A 230 15.21 -2.41 2.64
CA SER A 230 13.83 -2.01 2.35
C SER A 230 13.76 -0.94 1.23
N GLY A 231 14.64 0.06 1.26
CA GLY A 231 14.73 1.08 0.22
C GLY A 231 15.04 0.50 -1.15
N THR A 232 16.00 -0.44 -1.21
CA THR A 232 16.37 -1.13 -2.46
C THR A 232 15.20 -1.97 -2.98
N ILE A 233 14.53 -2.73 -2.10
CA ILE A 233 13.31 -3.49 -2.49
C ILE A 233 12.23 -2.54 -3.01
N GLN A 234 11.92 -1.46 -2.30
CA GLN A 234 10.87 -0.52 -2.72
C GLN A 234 11.18 0.08 -4.09
N PHE A 235 12.43 0.43 -4.35
CA PHE A 235 12.86 0.99 -5.64
C PHE A 235 12.64 -0.02 -6.79
N PHE A 236 13.20 -1.21 -6.69
CA PHE A 236 13.11 -2.22 -7.75
C PHE A 236 11.71 -2.85 -7.87
N ASN A 237 11.00 -3.00 -6.78
CA ASN A 237 9.64 -3.51 -6.78
C ASN A 237 8.68 -2.54 -7.49
N TYR A 238 8.81 -1.22 -7.25
CA TYR A 238 7.98 -0.24 -7.97
C TYR A 238 8.39 -0.07 -9.43
N MET A 239 9.66 -0.26 -9.79
CA MET A 239 10.09 -0.43 -11.17
C MET A 239 9.37 -1.59 -11.85
N PHE A 240 9.28 -2.74 -11.18
CA PHE A 240 8.55 -3.92 -11.65
C PHE A 240 7.04 -3.67 -11.74
N HIS A 241 6.40 -3.25 -10.66
CA HIS A 241 4.93 -3.10 -10.61
C HIS A 241 4.39 -2.02 -11.56
N THR A 242 5.17 -1.00 -11.85
CA THR A 242 4.79 0.04 -12.83
C THR A 242 4.59 -0.55 -14.22
N LEU A 243 5.42 -1.50 -14.61
CA LEU A 243 5.38 -2.12 -15.93
C LEU A 243 4.53 -3.39 -15.97
N PHE A 244 4.19 -3.98 -14.81
CA PHE A 244 3.51 -5.28 -14.73
C PHE A 244 2.17 -5.27 -15.45
N VAL A 245 1.34 -4.23 -15.25
CA VAL A 245 0.05 -4.11 -15.93
C VAL A 245 0.23 -4.03 -17.44
N LEU A 246 1.17 -3.18 -17.90
CA LEU A 246 1.47 -3.01 -19.33
C LEU A 246 2.01 -4.32 -19.93
N TYR A 247 2.92 -5.00 -19.25
CA TYR A 247 3.51 -6.26 -19.68
C TYR A 247 2.44 -7.35 -19.83
N VAL A 248 1.58 -7.52 -18.82
CA VAL A 248 0.53 -8.54 -18.81
C VAL A 248 -0.52 -8.29 -19.88
N THR A 249 -0.89 -7.03 -20.12
CA THR A 249 -1.98 -6.69 -21.06
C THR A 249 -1.50 -6.53 -22.48
N VAL A 250 -0.34 -5.93 -22.72
CA VAL A 250 0.15 -5.64 -24.09
C VAL A 250 1.10 -6.72 -24.59
N GLU A 251 2.11 -7.13 -23.80
CA GLU A 251 3.11 -8.10 -24.28
C GLU A 251 2.59 -9.55 -24.19
N LEU A 252 1.88 -9.89 -23.09
CA LEU A 252 1.30 -11.23 -22.94
C LEU A 252 -0.14 -11.34 -23.48
N GLY A 253 -0.80 -10.24 -23.84
CA GLY A 253 -2.13 -10.21 -24.42
C GLY A 253 -3.25 -10.71 -23.49
N LEU A 254 -3.04 -10.62 -22.15
CA LEU A 254 -4.02 -11.08 -21.17
C LEU A 254 -5.08 -10.01 -20.88
N GLY A 255 -6.34 -10.43 -20.79
CA GLY A 255 -7.45 -9.51 -20.46
C GLY A 255 -7.42 -9.02 -18.99
N ALA A 256 -8.11 -7.92 -18.76
CA ALA A 256 -8.20 -7.26 -17.44
C ALA A 256 -8.73 -8.20 -16.34
N GLY A 257 -9.69 -9.08 -16.66
CA GLY A 257 -10.22 -10.05 -15.69
C GLY A 257 -9.17 -11.07 -15.25
N VAL A 258 -8.30 -11.53 -16.16
CA VAL A 258 -7.21 -12.45 -15.84
C VAL A 258 -6.16 -11.74 -14.97
N LEU A 259 -5.81 -10.50 -15.31
CA LEU A 259 -4.92 -9.66 -14.48
C LEU A 259 -5.47 -9.52 -13.05
N GLY A 260 -6.74 -9.16 -12.91
CA GLY A 260 -7.40 -9.06 -11.61
C GLY A 260 -7.39 -10.37 -10.83
N ALA A 261 -7.60 -11.50 -11.50
CA ALA A 261 -7.54 -12.82 -10.88
C ALA A 261 -6.11 -13.18 -10.40
N ILE A 262 -5.07 -12.86 -11.19
CA ILE A 262 -3.66 -13.04 -10.81
C ILE A 262 -3.35 -12.25 -9.52
N LEU A 263 -3.73 -10.98 -9.47
CA LEU A 263 -3.50 -10.12 -8.28
C LEU A 263 -4.30 -10.61 -7.06
N SER A 264 -5.51 -11.15 -7.27
CA SER A 264 -6.30 -11.76 -6.19
C SER A 264 -5.65 -13.04 -5.65
N ALA A 265 -4.97 -13.83 -6.49
CA ALA A 265 -4.18 -14.98 -6.03
C ALA A 265 -3.05 -14.54 -5.10
N GLY A 266 -2.40 -13.40 -5.39
CA GLY A 266 -1.43 -12.78 -4.49
C GLY A 266 -2.03 -12.47 -3.12
N ALA A 267 -3.23 -11.91 -3.07
CA ALA A 267 -3.91 -11.62 -1.81
C ALA A 267 -4.22 -12.88 -0.98
N VAL A 268 -4.60 -14.00 -1.63
CA VAL A 268 -4.73 -15.31 -0.95
C VAL A 268 -3.38 -15.76 -0.37
N GLY A 269 -2.30 -15.61 -1.16
CA GLY A 269 -0.93 -15.88 -0.70
C GLY A 269 -0.58 -15.07 0.55
N GLY A 270 -0.92 -13.78 0.55
CA GLY A 270 -0.71 -12.88 1.68
C GLY A 270 -1.43 -13.34 2.96
N LEU A 271 -2.68 -13.76 2.86
CA LEU A 271 -3.42 -14.32 4.01
C LEU A 271 -2.75 -15.57 4.58
N ILE A 272 -2.30 -16.46 3.71
CA ILE A 272 -1.58 -17.68 4.11
C ILE A 272 -0.24 -17.31 4.74
N GLY A 273 0.51 -16.36 4.14
CA GLY A 273 1.77 -15.85 4.67
C GLY A 273 1.60 -15.27 6.08
N ALA A 274 0.58 -14.44 6.29
CA ALA A 274 0.26 -13.87 7.59
C ALA A 274 -0.08 -14.96 8.65
N ALA A 275 -0.88 -15.95 8.27
CA ALA A 275 -1.24 -17.06 9.15
C ALA A 275 -0.03 -17.97 9.53
N CYS A 276 0.92 -18.13 8.60
CA CYS A 276 2.11 -18.95 8.79
C CYS A 276 3.28 -18.22 9.47
N SER A 277 3.34 -16.88 9.36
CA SER A 277 4.48 -16.06 9.81
C SER A 277 4.88 -16.32 11.25
N GLY A 278 3.91 -16.40 12.17
CA GLY A 278 4.19 -16.68 13.58
C GLY A 278 4.82 -18.05 13.82
N ARG A 279 4.46 -19.08 13.05
CA ARG A 279 5.09 -20.41 13.13
C ARG A 279 6.51 -20.37 12.55
N ILE A 280 6.71 -19.66 11.45
CA ILE A 280 8.00 -19.50 10.78
C ILE A 280 8.98 -18.79 11.71
N VAL A 281 8.58 -17.65 12.29
CA VAL A 281 9.42 -16.87 13.23
C VAL A 281 9.78 -17.68 14.47
N ARG A 282 8.84 -18.43 15.06
CA ARG A 282 9.13 -19.28 16.24
C ARG A 282 10.07 -20.43 15.91
N ARG A 283 10.02 -20.99 14.70
CA ARG A 283 10.83 -22.15 14.31
C ARG A 283 12.23 -21.78 13.87
N PHE A 284 12.39 -20.73 13.12
CA PHE A 284 13.66 -20.36 12.47
C PHE A 284 14.34 -19.16 13.15
N GLY A 285 13.62 -18.42 13.98
CA GLY A 285 14.07 -17.14 14.52
C GLY A 285 13.71 -15.96 13.63
N ILE A 286 13.82 -14.74 14.17
CA ILE A 286 13.35 -13.53 13.51
C ILE A 286 14.23 -13.11 12.32
N GLY A 287 15.55 -13.14 12.47
CA GLY A 287 16.50 -12.77 11.42
C GLY A 287 16.45 -13.70 10.21
N PRO A 288 16.58 -15.02 10.39
CA PRO A 288 16.39 -15.97 9.29
C PRO A 288 15.03 -15.87 8.63
N SER A 289 13.95 -15.54 9.38
CA SER A 289 12.60 -15.31 8.79
C SER A 289 12.56 -14.08 7.89
N ILE A 290 13.27 -13.01 8.25
CA ILE A 290 13.41 -11.82 7.39
C ILE A 290 14.16 -12.19 6.11
N LEU A 291 15.24 -12.95 6.18
CA LEU A 291 16.01 -13.39 5.00
C LEU A 291 15.17 -14.30 4.09
N CYS A 292 14.60 -15.38 4.65
CA CYS A 292 13.78 -16.31 3.88
C CYS A 292 12.55 -15.61 3.27
N GLY A 293 11.93 -14.72 4.04
CA GLY A 293 10.82 -13.92 3.56
C GLY A 293 11.26 -12.99 2.43
N SER A 294 12.44 -12.33 2.53
CA SER A 294 12.98 -11.46 1.49
C SER A 294 13.16 -12.20 0.15
N VAL A 295 13.78 -13.36 0.22
CA VAL A 295 13.95 -14.24 -0.96
C VAL A 295 12.58 -14.75 -1.44
N GLY A 296 11.71 -15.18 -0.52
CA GLY A 296 10.36 -15.66 -0.82
C GLY A 296 9.45 -14.59 -1.44
N PHE A 297 9.69 -13.31 -1.15
CA PHE A 297 8.99 -12.19 -1.79
C PHE A 297 9.52 -11.92 -3.20
N THR A 298 10.83 -11.82 -3.36
CA THR A 298 11.43 -11.29 -4.59
C THR A 298 11.73 -12.34 -5.65
N LEU A 299 12.16 -13.55 -5.24
CA LEU A 299 12.55 -14.62 -6.16
C LEU A 299 11.39 -15.13 -7.04
N PRO A 300 10.15 -15.33 -6.51
CA PRO A 300 9.04 -15.76 -7.36
C PRO A 300 8.71 -14.77 -8.48
N LEU A 301 8.94 -13.46 -8.30
CA LEU A 301 8.70 -12.47 -9.33
C LEU A 301 9.60 -12.64 -10.58
N VAL A 302 10.72 -13.35 -10.45
CA VAL A 302 11.59 -13.72 -11.58
C VAL A 302 10.84 -14.62 -12.59
N LEU A 303 9.83 -15.34 -12.16
CA LEU A 303 8.98 -16.14 -13.04
C LEU A 303 8.18 -15.29 -14.03
N VAL A 304 7.92 -14.01 -13.72
CA VAL A 304 7.13 -13.13 -14.58
C VAL A 304 7.83 -12.85 -15.92
N PRO A 305 9.08 -12.35 -15.96
CA PRO A 305 9.79 -12.18 -17.23
C PRO A 305 10.21 -13.52 -17.89
N LEU A 306 10.18 -14.63 -17.16
CA LEU A 306 10.38 -15.99 -17.69
C LEU A 306 9.13 -16.56 -18.33
N ALA A 307 7.95 -15.97 -18.08
CA ALA A 307 6.68 -16.52 -18.60
C ALA A 307 6.68 -16.56 -20.14
N ASP A 308 6.64 -17.75 -20.68
CA ASP A 308 6.62 -18.03 -22.12
C ASP A 308 5.89 -19.35 -22.39
N GLY A 309 5.44 -19.56 -23.65
CA GLY A 309 4.76 -20.79 -24.08
C GLY A 309 3.25 -20.64 -24.23
N PRO A 310 2.48 -21.75 -24.09
CA PRO A 310 1.03 -21.70 -24.25
C PRO A 310 0.35 -20.89 -23.13
N LEU A 311 -0.75 -20.23 -23.50
CA LEU A 311 -1.49 -19.32 -22.62
C LEU A 311 -1.79 -19.88 -21.21
N PRO A 312 -2.23 -21.13 -21.04
CA PRO A 312 -2.47 -21.68 -19.69
C PRO A 312 -1.21 -21.75 -18.82
N LEU A 313 -0.04 -22.01 -19.43
CA LEU A 313 1.24 -22.05 -18.73
C LEU A 313 1.65 -20.65 -18.28
N ILE A 314 1.53 -19.65 -19.14
CA ILE A 314 1.80 -18.25 -18.80
C ILE A 314 0.93 -17.83 -17.62
N VAL A 315 -0.37 -18.05 -17.70
CA VAL A 315 -1.32 -17.69 -16.63
C VAL A 315 -0.96 -18.41 -15.33
N ALA A 316 -0.71 -19.73 -15.36
CA ALA A 316 -0.32 -20.48 -14.16
C ALA A 316 0.99 -19.96 -13.54
N THR A 317 1.97 -19.62 -14.37
CA THR A 317 3.26 -19.06 -13.91
C THR A 317 3.06 -17.73 -13.20
N LEU A 318 2.23 -16.82 -13.73
CA LEU A 318 1.93 -15.55 -13.11
C LEU A 318 1.16 -15.71 -11.79
N PHE A 319 0.18 -16.64 -11.74
CA PHE A 319 -0.52 -16.98 -10.50
C PHE A 319 0.42 -17.46 -9.40
N VAL A 320 1.33 -18.40 -9.75
CA VAL A 320 2.32 -18.92 -8.81
C VAL A 320 3.29 -17.84 -8.34
N ALA A 321 3.75 -16.99 -9.27
CA ALA A 321 4.65 -15.89 -8.96
C ALA A 321 4.04 -14.92 -7.92
N GLU A 322 2.83 -14.42 -8.18
CA GLU A 322 2.12 -13.49 -7.30
C GLU A 322 1.76 -14.14 -5.97
N PHE A 323 1.24 -15.37 -6.00
CA PHE A 323 0.88 -16.10 -4.78
C PHE A 323 2.08 -16.27 -3.85
N LEU A 324 3.19 -16.81 -4.34
CA LEU A 324 4.39 -17.06 -3.53
C LEU A 324 5.05 -15.75 -3.07
N SER A 325 5.10 -14.75 -3.93
CA SER A 325 5.63 -13.42 -3.59
C SER A 325 4.85 -12.81 -2.42
N CYS A 326 3.52 -12.85 -2.46
CA CYS A 326 2.70 -12.30 -1.38
C CYS A 326 2.78 -13.12 -0.08
N VAL A 327 3.02 -14.43 -0.13
CA VAL A 327 3.38 -15.21 1.07
C VAL A 327 4.66 -14.65 1.69
N GLY A 328 5.68 -14.44 0.87
CA GLY A 328 6.98 -13.91 1.32
C GLY A 328 6.87 -12.51 1.94
N VAL A 329 6.15 -11.60 1.29
CA VAL A 329 6.01 -10.21 1.79
C VAL A 329 5.34 -10.16 3.17
N MET A 330 4.34 -10.99 3.45
CA MET A 330 3.71 -11.01 4.77
C MET A 330 4.64 -11.53 5.86
N VAL A 331 5.47 -12.53 5.57
CA VAL A 331 6.49 -13.02 6.50
C VAL A 331 7.50 -11.92 6.83
N ILE A 332 7.97 -11.19 5.81
CA ILE A 332 8.88 -10.06 6.01
C ILE A 332 8.24 -8.96 6.85
N ASP A 333 7.06 -8.51 6.47
CA ASP A 333 6.41 -7.35 7.10
C ASP A 333 6.20 -7.61 8.59
N ILE A 334 5.73 -8.81 8.95
CA ILE A 334 5.50 -9.18 10.35
C ILE A 334 6.83 -9.33 11.11
N ALA A 335 7.83 -9.99 10.53
CA ALA A 335 9.11 -10.21 11.19
C ALA A 335 9.90 -8.90 11.34
N SER A 336 9.98 -8.08 10.29
CA SER A 336 10.70 -6.79 10.33
C SER A 336 10.02 -5.78 11.24
N ALA A 337 8.68 -5.70 11.23
CA ALA A 337 7.94 -4.83 12.15
C ALA A 337 8.17 -5.24 13.61
N SER A 338 8.18 -6.54 13.91
CA SER A 338 8.45 -7.05 15.25
C SER A 338 9.87 -6.69 15.72
N LEU A 339 10.87 -6.86 14.84
CA LEU A 339 12.26 -6.49 15.14
C LEU A 339 12.41 -4.97 15.36
N GLN A 340 11.81 -4.16 14.52
CA GLN A 340 11.84 -2.69 14.65
C GLN A 340 11.19 -2.21 15.96
N MET A 341 10.09 -2.85 16.38
CA MET A 341 9.40 -2.51 17.64
C MET A 341 10.30 -2.70 18.88
N VAL A 342 11.18 -3.68 18.85
CA VAL A 342 12.08 -3.99 19.98
C VAL A 342 13.35 -3.15 19.90
N LEU A 343 13.93 -2.98 18.72
CA LEU A 343 15.17 -2.22 18.55
C LEU A 343 14.99 -0.72 18.83
N ILE A 344 13.83 -0.14 18.51
CA ILE A 344 13.64 1.32 18.62
C ILE A 344 13.18 1.69 20.03
N PRO A 345 13.97 2.51 20.78
CA PRO A 345 13.57 3.01 22.08
C PRO A 345 12.22 3.74 22.04
N GLN A 346 11.41 3.56 23.08
CA GLN A 346 10.03 4.06 23.14
C GLN A 346 9.95 5.57 22.98
N ALA A 347 10.91 6.30 23.58
CA ALA A 347 10.98 7.77 23.58
C ALA A 347 11.16 8.41 22.18
N ILE A 348 11.78 7.67 21.22
CA ILE A 348 12.05 8.19 19.88
C ILE A 348 11.35 7.39 18.77
N ARG A 349 10.56 6.37 19.13
CA ARG A 349 9.95 5.41 18.19
C ARG A 349 9.15 6.10 17.10
N SER A 350 8.28 7.04 17.42
CA SER A 350 7.47 7.75 16.44
C SER A 350 8.32 8.54 15.43
N ARG A 351 9.41 9.15 15.89
CA ARG A 351 10.34 9.93 15.04
C ARG A 351 11.14 9.02 14.11
N VAL A 352 11.66 7.91 14.64
CA VAL A 352 12.43 6.92 13.86
C VAL A 352 11.54 6.24 12.82
N MET A 353 10.36 5.76 13.23
CA MET A 353 9.41 5.12 12.31
C MET A 353 8.89 6.09 11.24
N GLY A 354 8.64 7.35 11.63
CA GLY A 354 8.25 8.40 10.69
C GLY A 354 9.33 8.66 9.63
N ALA A 355 10.59 8.85 10.06
CA ALA A 355 11.73 9.05 9.15
C ALA A 355 11.94 7.83 8.25
N PHE A 356 11.97 6.64 8.81
CA PHE A 356 12.11 5.38 8.07
C PHE A 356 11.02 5.25 6.99
N ARG A 357 9.76 5.44 7.36
CA ARG A 357 8.62 5.30 6.46
C ARG A 357 8.64 6.35 5.35
N THR A 358 8.89 7.62 5.67
CA THR A 358 8.91 8.70 4.67
C THR A 358 10.00 8.48 3.63
N LEU A 359 11.21 8.13 4.05
CA LEU A 359 12.32 7.90 3.12
C LEU A 359 12.12 6.65 2.26
N ASN A 360 11.61 5.56 2.85
CA ASN A 360 11.28 4.36 2.07
C ASN A 360 10.20 4.63 1.01
N HIS A 361 9.18 5.44 1.32
CA HIS A 361 8.18 5.83 0.35
C HIS A 361 8.77 6.71 -0.77
N GLY A 362 9.85 7.46 -0.49
CA GLY A 362 10.55 8.26 -1.49
C GLY A 362 11.22 7.44 -2.60
N PHE A 363 11.64 6.21 -2.33
CA PHE A 363 12.22 5.33 -3.34
C PHE A 363 11.22 4.82 -4.38
N ARG A 364 9.94 4.75 -4.04
CA ARG A 364 8.87 4.23 -4.90
C ARG A 364 8.70 5.02 -6.21
N PRO A 365 8.47 6.35 -6.19
CA PRO A 365 8.33 7.12 -7.42
C PRO A 365 9.62 7.12 -8.26
N LEU A 366 10.80 7.06 -7.63
CA LEU A 366 12.06 6.95 -8.37
C LEU A 366 12.16 5.62 -9.13
N GLY A 367 11.78 4.51 -8.47
CA GLY A 367 11.70 3.20 -9.12
C GLY A 367 10.70 3.19 -10.27
N ALA A 368 9.53 3.78 -10.08
CA ALA A 368 8.49 3.88 -11.10
C ALA A 368 8.96 4.67 -12.33
N LEU A 369 9.57 5.84 -12.13
CA LEU A 369 10.10 6.67 -13.23
C LEU A 369 11.24 5.98 -13.99
N LEU A 370 12.19 5.39 -13.25
CA LEU A 370 13.29 4.67 -13.90
C LEU A 370 12.78 3.42 -14.63
N GLY A 371 11.81 2.71 -14.04
CA GLY A 371 11.16 1.57 -14.69
C GLY A 371 10.48 1.97 -15.99
N GLY A 372 9.71 3.06 -15.97
CA GLY A 372 9.08 3.61 -17.16
C GLY A 372 10.09 3.99 -18.24
N PHE A 373 11.14 4.74 -17.87
CA PHE A 373 12.20 5.14 -18.79
C PHE A 373 12.94 3.94 -19.42
N LEU A 374 13.37 2.97 -18.59
CA LEU A 374 14.03 1.78 -19.08
C LEU A 374 13.08 0.91 -19.92
N GLY A 375 11.82 0.79 -19.52
CA GLY A 375 10.80 0.06 -20.29
C GLY A 375 10.63 0.59 -21.70
N SER A 376 10.69 1.91 -21.91
CA SER A 376 10.66 2.52 -23.23
C SER A 376 12.00 2.40 -23.99
N ALA A 377 13.14 2.42 -23.26
CA ALA A 377 14.47 2.42 -23.90
C ALA A 377 14.93 1.02 -24.32
N ILE A 378 14.73 0.00 -23.48
CA ILE A 378 15.26 -1.36 -23.68
C ILE A 378 14.16 -2.44 -23.75
N GLY A 379 12.88 -2.06 -23.62
CA GLY A 379 11.73 -2.95 -23.62
C GLY A 379 11.27 -3.41 -22.23
N LEU A 380 10.04 -3.94 -22.16
CA LEU A 380 9.39 -4.32 -20.92
C LEU A 380 10.09 -5.51 -20.23
N ARG A 381 10.28 -6.60 -20.95
CA ARG A 381 10.87 -7.85 -20.42
C ARG A 381 12.29 -7.65 -19.86
N PRO A 382 13.24 -6.98 -20.54
CA PRO A 382 14.56 -6.67 -19.96
C PRO A 382 14.48 -5.80 -18.71
N THR A 383 13.57 -4.83 -18.68
CA THR A 383 13.39 -3.97 -17.51
C THR A 383 12.80 -4.73 -16.32
N LEU A 384 11.88 -5.66 -16.56
CA LEU A 384 11.36 -6.54 -15.50
C LEU A 384 12.46 -7.45 -14.94
N TRP A 385 13.41 -7.92 -15.78
CA TRP A 385 14.60 -8.65 -15.33
C TRP A 385 15.47 -7.81 -14.39
N ILE A 386 15.72 -6.55 -14.76
CA ILE A 386 16.50 -5.61 -13.91
C ILE A 386 15.76 -5.39 -12.58
N GLY A 387 14.44 -5.16 -12.62
CA GLY A 387 13.62 -4.94 -11.44
C GLY A 387 13.63 -6.14 -10.49
N THR A 388 13.40 -7.34 -11.02
CA THR A 388 13.37 -8.57 -10.20
C THR A 388 14.78 -8.94 -9.68
N ALA A 389 15.82 -8.86 -10.50
CA ALA A 389 17.20 -9.13 -10.08
C ALA A 389 17.66 -8.15 -9.00
N GLY A 390 17.40 -6.85 -9.19
CA GLY A 390 17.72 -5.83 -8.18
C GLY A 390 16.99 -6.02 -6.87
N ALA A 391 15.72 -6.42 -6.91
CA ALA A 391 14.96 -6.74 -5.72
C ALA A 391 15.51 -7.99 -4.98
N VAL A 392 15.90 -9.03 -5.71
CA VAL A 392 16.54 -10.23 -5.12
C VAL A 392 17.88 -9.86 -4.47
N LEU A 393 18.70 -9.06 -5.16
CA LEU A 393 20.02 -8.64 -4.64
C LEU A 393 19.92 -7.73 -3.41
N ALA A 394 18.76 -7.14 -3.14
CA ALA A 394 18.57 -6.34 -1.92
C ALA A 394 18.86 -7.13 -0.63
N VAL A 395 18.69 -8.46 -0.63
CA VAL A 395 19.02 -9.32 0.53
C VAL A 395 20.48 -9.18 0.95
N LEU A 396 21.38 -8.81 0.04
CA LEU A 396 22.82 -8.63 0.32
C LEU A 396 23.08 -7.54 1.38
N TRP A 397 22.19 -6.56 1.55
CA TRP A 397 22.29 -5.57 2.63
C TRP A 397 22.11 -6.17 4.02
N LEU A 398 21.36 -7.27 4.13
CA LEU A 398 21.12 -7.92 5.40
C LEU A 398 22.25 -8.87 5.82
N LEU A 399 22.96 -9.50 4.85
CA LEU A 399 23.95 -10.53 5.14
C LEU A 399 25.11 -10.06 6.04
N PRO A 400 25.73 -8.87 5.84
CA PRO A 400 26.82 -8.40 6.68
C PRO A 400 26.35 -7.77 7.99
N SER A 401 25.02 -7.70 8.24
CA SER A 401 24.44 -7.06 9.41
C SER A 401 24.23 -8.05 10.57
N PRO A 402 23.94 -7.58 11.79
CA PRO A 402 23.56 -8.44 12.90
C PRO A 402 22.22 -9.17 12.70
N VAL A 403 21.39 -8.74 11.74
CA VAL A 403 20.03 -9.26 11.53
C VAL A 403 19.99 -10.78 11.35
N PRO A 404 20.82 -11.43 10.50
CA PRO A 404 20.77 -12.88 10.32
C PRO A 404 21.03 -13.69 11.59
N GLY A 405 21.86 -13.17 12.48
CA GLY A 405 22.20 -13.81 13.76
C GLY A 405 21.13 -13.65 14.84
N THR A 406 20.15 -12.77 14.65
CA THR A 406 19.10 -12.49 15.63
C THR A 406 18.05 -13.59 15.59
N ARG A 407 18.15 -14.59 16.47
CA ARG A 407 17.17 -15.68 16.56
C ARG A 407 15.98 -15.34 17.45
N GLU A 408 16.24 -14.68 18.58
CA GLU A 408 15.24 -14.25 19.54
C GLU A 408 15.12 -12.73 19.50
N LEU A 409 13.96 -12.22 19.89
CA LEU A 409 13.80 -10.77 20.04
C LEU A 409 14.75 -10.30 21.14
N PRO A 410 15.64 -9.33 20.86
CA PRO A 410 16.48 -8.75 21.90
C PRO A 410 15.60 -8.16 23.01
N GLU A 411 16.13 -8.08 24.22
CA GLU A 411 15.42 -7.37 25.30
C GLU A 411 15.14 -5.91 24.87
N PRO A 412 13.95 -5.36 25.21
CA PRO A 412 13.62 -3.99 24.86
C PRO A 412 14.73 -3.05 25.30
N ALA A 413 15.18 -2.17 24.42
CA ALA A 413 16.21 -1.18 24.73
C ALA A 413 15.84 -0.41 26.00
N ALA A 414 16.73 -0.43 27.00
CA ALA A 414 16.53 0.24 28.26
C ALA A 414 16.22 1.73 28.05
N GLN A 415 15.31 2.28 28.84
CA GLN A 415 14.81 3.66 28.70
C GLN A 415 15.91 4.73 28.85
N ASP A 416 17.06 4.37 29.42
CA ASP A 416 18.14 5.32 29.79
C ASP A 416 19.21 5.53 28.69
N SER A 417 19.12 4.91 27.52
CA SER A 417 20.16 4.95 26.49
C SER A 417 19.92 5.94 25.36
N VAL A 418 19.23 7.05 25.60
CA VAL A 418 19.07 8.12 24.61
C VAL A 418 20.23 9.11 24.78
N PRO A 419 21.24 9.15 23.87
CA PRO A 419 22.16 10.28 23.84
C PRO A 419 21.40 11.53 23.42
N VAL A 420 21.41 12.54 24.26
CA VAL A 420 20.90 13.90 24.01
C VAL A 420 21.53 14.53 22.77
#